data_ccc2103fb2910fe005ca4f23acfdda5a
#
_entry.id   ccc2103fb2910fe005ca4f23acfdda5a
#
_cell.length_a   1.000
_cell.length_b   1.000
_cell.length_c   1.000
_cell.angle_alpha   90.00
_cell.angle_beta   90.00
_cell.angle_gamma   90.00
#
_symmetry.space_group_name_H-M   'P 1'
#
loop_
_entity.id
_entity.type
_entity.pdbx_description
1 polymer ?
#
loop_
_entity_poly.entity_id
_entity_poly.type
_entity_poly.pdbx_seq_one_letter_code
_entity_poly.pdbx_strand_id
1 'polypeptide(L)'
;MRILLDTCTFLWVAAGARELSARARDLFSDPANEVYLSPVSAWEIVVKHSLGRLTLPEPPHLFVPRQRELHDVAPLPLDEDAVLTLGRLPEYHKDPFDRMLVCQALAHGLTILTPDAQISQYPVQTTW
;
A
#
# COMPACT_ATOMS: atom_id res chain seq x y z
N MET A 1 8.36 -9.72 10.01
CA MET A 1 8.45 -9.08 8.69
C MET A 1 7.79 -7.71 8.76
N ARG A 2 8.35 -6.72 8.07
CA ARG A 2 7.79 -5.38 7.97
C ARG A 2 7.16 -5.22 6.58
N ILE A 3 5.86 -5.02 6.54
CA ILE A 3 5.05 -5.09 5.32
C ILE A 3 4.43 -3.73 5.02
N LEU A 4 4.53 -3.28 3.76
CA LEU A 4 3.79 -2.14 3.25
C LEU A 4 2.68 -2.66 2.33
N LEU A 5 1.44 -2.27 2.62
CA LEU A 5 0.32 -2.59 1.73
C LEU A 5 0.33 -1.63 0.53
N ASP A 6 0.13 -2.15 -0.68
CA ASP A 6 -0.26 -1.26 -1.76
C ASP A 6 -1.75 -0.90 -1.62
N THR A 7 -2.20 0.07 -2.41
CA THR A 7 -3.55 0.60 -2.26
C THR A 7 -4.62 -0.47 -2.52
N CYS A 8 -4.45 -1.28 -3.57
CA CYS A 8 -5.40 -2.34 -3.90
C CYS A 8 -5.46 -3.39 -2.79
N THR A 9 -4.31 -3.80 -2.27
CA THR A 9 -4.25 -4.78 -1.18
C THR A 9 -4.98 -4.28 0.07
N PHE A 10 -4.77 -3.00 0.42
CA PHE A 10 -5.50 -2.40 1.54
C PHE A 10 -7.01 -2.45 1.34
N LEU A 11 -7.48 -2.08 0.15
CA LEU A 11 -8.90 -2.12 -0.18
C LEU A 11 -9.46 -3.55 -0.13
N TRP A 12 -8.71 -4.54 -0.59
CA TRP A 12 -9.11 -5.93 -0.52
C TRP A 12 -9.14 -6.46 0.93
N VAL A 13 -8.19 -6.06 1.76
CA VAL A 13 -8.21 -6.36 3.20
C VAL A 13 -9.47 -5.80 3.83
N ALA A 14 -9.78 -4.54 3.56
CA ALA A 14 -10.98 -3.89 4.11
C ALA A 14 -12.28 -4.57 3.68
N ALA A 15 -12.34 -5.06 2.44
CA ALA A 15 -13.53 -5.70 1.88
C ALA A 15 -13.59 -7.21 2.16
N GLY A 16 -12.56 -7.82 2.70
CA GLY A 16 -12.46 -9.28 2.81
C GLY A 16 -12.50 -9.95 1.44
N ALA A 17 -11.85 -9.35 0.44
CA ALA A 17 -11.99 -9.72 -0.96
C ALA A 17 -11.30 -11.04 -1.31
N ARG A 18 -11.83 -11.74 -2.32
CA ARG A 18 -11.28 -13.02 -2.79
C ARG A 18 -9.94 -12.87 -3.53
N GLU A 19 -9.60 -11.66 -3.97
CA GLU A 19 -8.32 -11.35 -4.61
C GLU A 19 -7.13 -11.56 -3.68
N LEU A 20 -7.35 -11.50 -2.35
CA LEU A 20 -6.30 -11.84 -1.39
C LEU A 20 -5.96 -13.32 -1.47
N SER A 21 -4.68 -13.63 -1.74
CA SER A 21 -4.20 -15.02 -1.67
C SER A 21 -4.24 -15.53 -0.23
N ALA A 22 -4.21 -16.86 -0.05
CA ALA A 22 -4.11 -17.46 1.29
C ALA A 22 -2.84 -16.99 2.00
N ARG A 23 -1.71 -16.91 1.27
CA ARG A 23 -0.45 -16.40 1.80
C ARG A 23 -0.55 -14.94 2.22
N ALA A 24 -1.17 -14.08 1.41
CA ALA A 24 -1.35 -12.67 1.75
C ALA A 24 -2.19 -12.49 3.01
N ARG A 25 -3.25 -13.29 3.16
CA ARG A 25 -4.07 -13.29 4.37
C ARG A 25 -3.28 -13.71 5.60
N ASP A 26 -2.48 -14.75 5.49
CA ASP A 26 -1.65 -15.23 6.59
C ASP A 26 -0.61 -14.18 7.00
N LEU A 27 0.08 -13.57 6.04
CA LEU A 27 1.08 -12.56 6.30
C LEU A 27 0.50 -11.32 6.97
N PHE A 28 -0.62 -10.86 6.48
CA PHE A 28 -1.31 -9.68 7.01
C PHE A 28 -1.90 -9.94 8.41
N SER A 29 -2.34 -11.16 8.68
CA SER A 29 -2.99 -11.54 9.95
C SER A 29 -2.01 -11.98 11.03
N ASP A 30 -0.75 -12.26 10.68
CA ASP A 30 0.26 -12.72 11.64
C ASP A 30 0.68 -11.58 12.57
N PRO A 31 0.43 -11.69 13.89
CA PRO A 31 0.78 -10.62 14.83
C PRO A 31 2.30 -10.39 14.98
N ALA A 32 3.13 -11.31 14.50
CA ALA A 32 4.57 -11.13 14.46
C ALA A 32 5.00 -10.15 13.36
N ASN A 33 4.15 -9.85 12.38
CA ASN A 33 4.43 -8.92 11.29
C ASN A 33 3.95 -7.52 11.63
N GLU A 34 4.74 -6.52 11.26
CA GLU A 34 4.36 -5.12 11.30
C GLU A 34 3.80 -4.72 9.94
N VAL A 35 2.55 -4.28 9.89
CA VAL A 35 1.86 -3.93 8.64
C VAL A 35 1.58 -2.43 8.61
N TYR A 36 1.93 -1.80 7.50
CA TYR A 36 1.85 -0.35 7.32
C TYR A 36 1.03 0.03 6.11
N LEU A 37 0.38 1.20 6.20
CA LEU A 37 -0.25 1.90 5.09
C LEU A 37 0.36 3.30 4.97
N SER A 38 0.76 3.66 3.76
CA SER A 38 1.28 4.99 3.46
C SER A 38 0.16 6.01 3.28
N PRO A 39 0.35 7.29 3.68
CA PRO A 39 -0.56 8.37 3.29
C PRO A 39 -0.66 8.55 1.77
N VAL A 40 0.30 8.05 1.01
CA VAL A 40 0.23 8.01 -0.46
C VAL A 40 -0.96 7.15 -0.93
N SER A 41 -1.22 6.02 -0.27
CA SER A 41 -2.41 5.20 -0.55
C SER A 41 -3.70 5.93 -0.17
N ALA A 42 -3.71 6.64 0.95
CA ALA A 42 -4.85 7.48 1.34
C ALA A 42 -5.11 8.57 0.29
N TRP A 43 -4.06 9.20 -0.22
CA TRP A 43 -4.16 10.19 -1.29
C TRP A 43 -4.75 9.57 -2.57
N GLU A 44 -4.25 8.42 -2.99
CA GLU A 44 -4.80 7.72 -4.16
C GLU A 44 -6.29 7.41 -3.99
N ILE A 45 -6.69 6.93 -2.81
CA ILE A 45 -8.09 6.63 -2.49
C ILE A 45 -8.96 7.88 -2.59
N VAL A 46 -8.51 9.00 -2.01
CA VAL A 46 -9.23 10.28 -2.08
C VAL A 46 -9.41 10.74 -3.53
N VAL A 47 -8.35 10.71 -4.33
CA VAL A 47 -8.39 11.13 -5.74
C VAL A 47 -9.36 10.25 -6.54
N LYS A 48 -9.23 8.93 -6.45
CA LYS A 48 -10.08 8.00 -7.21
C LYS A 48 -11.55 8.07 -6.78
N HIS A 49 -11.80 8.22 -5.49
CA HIS A 49 -13.15 8.39 -4.97
C HIS A 49 -13.78 9.70 -5.48
N SER A 50 -13.05 10.80 -5.47
CA SER A 50 -13.55 12.09 -5.94
C SER A 50 -13.85 12.09 -7.45
N LEU A 51 -13.14 11.26 -8.22
CA LEU A 51 -13.36 11.09 -9.66
C LEU A 51 -14.47 10.07 -9.99
N GLY A 52 -15.11 9.50 -8.99
CA GLY A 52 -16.14 8.48 -9.21
C GLY A 52 -15.60 7.12 -9.66
N ARG A 53 -14.30 6.88 -9.52
CA ARG A 53 -13.63 5.64 -9.95
C ARG A 53 -13.51 4.61 -8.84
N LEU A 54 -13.88 4.96 -7.62
CA LEU A 54 -13.81 4.08 -6.46
C LEU A 54 -15.05 4.29 -5.60
N THR A 55 -15.78 3.20 -5.34
CA THR A 55 -16.93 3.21 -4.44
C THR A 55 -16.51 2.74 -3.07
N LEU A 56 -16.84 3.51 -2.03
CA LEU A 56 -16.57 3.18 -0.64
C LEU A 56 -17.88 3.23 0.16
N PRO A 57 -17.99 2.43 1.25
CA PRO A 57 -19.19 2.45 2.10
C PRO A 57 -19.35 3.74 2.92
N GLU A 58 -18.28 4.52 3.05
CA GLU A 58 -18.27 5.81 3.75
C GLU A 58 -17.17 6.72 3.15
N PRO A 59 -17.19 8.03 3.44
CA PRO A 59 -16.18 8.94 2.88
C PRO A 59 -14.74 8.53 3.26
N PRO A 60 -13.75 8.80 2.39
CA PRO A 60 -12.35 8.37 2.63
C PRO A 60 -11.78 8.80 3.98
N HIS A 61 -12.11 10.01 4.47
CA HIS A 61 -11.58 10.52 5.74
C HIS A 61 -12.07 9.72 6.96
N LEU A 62 -13.17 8.99 6.82
CA LEU A 62 -13.67 8.05 7.83
C LEU A 62 -13.20 6.62 7.53
N PHE A 63 -13.29 6.21 6.27
CA PHE A 63 -12.98 4.86 5.84
C PHE A 63 -11.54 4.46 6.13
N VAL A 64 -10.57 5.28 5.71
CA VAL A 64 -9.15 4.92 5.82
C VAL A 64 -8.71 4.75 7.28
N PRO A 65 -8.96 5.70 8.19
CA PRO A 65 -8.56 5.52 9.60
C PRO A 65 -9.27 4.35 10.27
N ARG A 66 -10.56 4.14 10.00
CA ARG A 66 -11.34 3.04 10.61
C ARG A 66 -10.82 1.68 10.17
N GLN A 67 -10.57 1.50 8.87
CA GLN A 67 -10.07 0.23 8.36
C GLN A 67 -8.65 -0.04 8.85
N ARG A 68 -7.83 1.01 8.96
CA ARG A 68 -6.49 0.89 9.53
C ARG A 68 -6.53 0.40 10.98
N GLU A 69 -7.37 1.00 11.81
CA GLU A 69 -7.55 0.58 13.21
C GLU A 69 -8.11 -0.83 13.32
N LEU A 70 -9.15 -1.13 12.55
CA LEU A 70 -9.83 -2.43 12.58
C LEU A 70 -8.87 -3.58 12.26
N HIS A 71 -7.92 -3.36 11.35
CA HIS A 71 -6.99 -4.38 10.89
C HIS A 71 -5.58 -4.25 11.47
N ASP A 72 -5.41 -3.39 12.48
CA ASP A 72 -4.12 -3.17 13.15
C ASP A 72 -2.99 -2.79 12.17
N VAL A 73 -3.30 -1.89 11.24
CA VAL A 73 -2.37 -1.37 10.25
C VAL A 73 -1.86 -0.01 10.70
N ALA A 74 -0.54 0.11 10.86
CA ALA A 74 0.09 1.36 11.30
C ALA A 74 0.26 2.34 10.14
N PRO A 75 0.23 3.65 10.39
CA PRO A 75 0.60 4.63 9.38
C PRO A 75 2.10 4.62 9.11
N LEU A 76 2.49 4.77 7.84
CA LEU A 76 3.89 4.98 7.45
C LEU A 76 4.03 6.40 6.92
N PRO A 77 4.56 7.34 7.71
CA PRO A 77 4.73 8.73 7.25
C PRO A 77 5.59 8.81 5.99
N LEU A 78 5.25 9.71 5.09
CA LEU A 78 6.06 10.00 3.90
C LEU A 78 7.15 11.00 4.27
N ASP A 79 8.41 10.58 4.21
CA ASP A 79 9.55 11.42 4.53
C ASP A 79 10.29 11.90 3.28
N GLU A 80 11.18 12.86 3.46
CA GLU A 80 11.95 13.46 2.38
C GLU A 80 12.88 12.44 1.71
N ASP A 81 13.50 11.54 2.48
CA ASP A 81 14.41 10.52 1.92
C ASP A 81 13.68 9.63 0.91
N ALA A 82 12.46 9.21 1.23
CA ALA A 82 11.65 8.42 0.31
C ALA A 82 11.32 9.22 -0.96
N VAL A 83 10.93 10.48 -0.81
CA VAL A 83 10.62 11.34 -1.96
C VAL A 83 11.84 11.52 -2.85
N LEU A 84 13.00 11.78 -2.26
CA LEU A 84 14.24 11.97 -3.02
C LEU A 84 14.72 10.69 -3.71
N THR A 85 14.37 9.52 -3.20
CA THR A 85 14.66 8.24 -3.84
C THR A 85 14.01 8.15 -5.24
N LEU A 86 12.92 8.87 -5.47
CA LEU A 86 12.24 8.89 -6.76
C LEU A 86 13.16 9.32 -7.91
N GLY A 87 14.10 10.22 -7.65
CA GLY A 87 15.06 10.68 -8.66
C GLY A 87 16.00 9.59 -9.17
N ARG A 88 16.15 8.49 -8.45
CA ARG A 88 17.01 7.36 -8.81
C ARG A 88 16.22 6.12 -9.19
N LEU A 89 14.89 6.17 -9.11
CA LEU A 89 14.05 5.02 -9.41
C LEU A 89 13.94 4.82 -10.93
N PRO A 90 14.15 3.60 -11.47
CA PRO A 90 13.92 3.34 -12.88
C PRO A 90 12.47 3.65 -13.29
N GLU A 91 12.27 4.06 -14.53
CA GLU A 91 10.95 4.42 -15.06
C GLU A 91 10.30 3.23 -15.77
N TYR A 92 9.97 2.16 -15.04
CA TYR A 92 9.33 0.98 -15.62
C TYR A 92 7.85 1.18 -15.91
N HIS A 93 7.18 2.06 -15.17
CA HIS A 93 5.80 2.48 -15.42
C HIS A 93 5.59 3.90 -14.85
N LYS A 94 4.40 4.46 -15.06
CA LYS A 94 4.17 5.89 -14.82
C LYS A 94 3.27 6.18 -13.62
N ASP A 95 2.70 5.17 -12.96
CA ASP A 95 1.81 5.41 -11.83
C ASP A 95 2.57 6.08 -10.67
N PRO A 96 2.28 7.34 -10.35
CA PRO A 96 3.04 8.07 -9.34
C PRO A 96 2.79 7.54 -7.93
N PHE A 97 1.62 7.00 -7.66
CA PHE A 97 1.30 6.43 -6.35
C PHE A 97 2.11 5.16 -6.11
N ASP A 98 2.08 4.23 -7.06
CA ASP A 98 2.88 3.00 -6.97
C ASP A 98 4.37 3.29 -6.85
N ARG A 99 4.88 4.22 -7.67
CA ARG A 99 6.29 4.59 -7.67
C ARG A 99 6.72 5.17 -6.32
N MET A 100 5.88 5.96 -5.68
CA MET A 100 6.19 6.49 -4.34
C MET A 100 6.14 5.41 -3.26
N LEU A 101 5.22 4.45 -3.34
CA LEU A 101 5.21 3.29 -2.44
C LEU A 101 6.50 2.47 -2.56
N VAL A 102 6.98 2.26 -3.78
CA VAL A 102 8.27 1.59 -4.02
C VAL A 102 9.41 2.38 -3.36
N CYS A 103 9.42 3.70 -3.50
CA CYS A 103 10.42 4.56 -2.86
C CYS A 103 10.41 4.42 -1.34
N GLN A 104 9.24 4.41 -0.72
CA GLN A 104 9.13 4.22 0.73
C GLN A 104 9.64 2.85 1.16
N ALA A 105 9.28 1.79 0.44
CA ALA A 105 9.75 0.45 0.76
C ALA A 105 11.26 0.33 0.64
N LEU A 106 11.86 0.92 -0.40
CA LEU A 106 13.32 0.95 -0.55
C LEU A 106 14.02 1.74 0.55
N ALA A 107 13.49 2.93 0.86
CA ALA A 107 14.10 3.80 1.87
C ALA A 107 14.03 3.21 3.28
N HIS A 108 12.99 2.43 3.59
CA HIS A 108 12.73 1.92 4.94
C HIS A 108 12.87 0.41 5.07
N GLY A 109 13.29 -0.29 4.04
CA GLY A 109 13.53 -1.74 4.09
C GLY A 109 12.25 -2.55 4.29
N LEU A 110 11.17 -2.18 3.62
CA LEU A 110 9.89 -2.88 3.72
C LEU A 110 9.67 -3.81 2.53
N THR A 111 8.85 -4.86 2.75
CA THR A 111 8.34 -5.72 1.69
C THR A 111 6.94 -5.25 1.31
N ILE A 112 6.68 -5.06 0.02
CA ILE A 112 5.35 -4.67 -0.44
C ILE A 112 4.49 -5.93 -0.62
N LEU A 113 3.32 -5.95 0.02
CA LEU A 113 2.34 -7.02 -0.18
C LEU A 113 1.46 -6.64 -1.36
N THR A 114 1.72 -7.25 -2.50
CA THR A 114 1.08 -6.92 -3.78
C THR A 114 1.20 -8.04 -4.80
N PRO A 115 0.15 -8.30 -5.61
CA PRO A 115 0.25 -9.18 -6.78
C PRO A 115 0.64 -8.42 -8.06
N ASP A 116 0.83 -7.09 -7.99
CA ASP A 116 0.99 -6.24 -9.16
C ASP A 116 2.38 -6.41 -9.78
N ALA A 117 2.40 -6.95 -11.02
CA ALA A 117 3.65 -7.15 -11.78
C ALA A 117 4.35 -5.83 -12.11
N GLN A 118 3.63 -4.70 -12.18
CA GLN A 118 4.24 -3.40 -12.41
C GLN A 118 5.13 -2.97 -11.24
N ILE A 119 4.70 -3.27 -10.02
CA ILE A 119 5.50 -2.98 -8.82
C ILE A 119 6.68 -3.94 -8.71
N SER A 120 6.48 -5.22 -8.97
CA SER A 120 7.55 -6.22 -8.83
C SER A 120 8.68 -6.12 -9.86
N GLN A 121 8.54 -5.27 -10.88
CA GLN A 121 9.64 -4.93 -11.79
C GLN A 121 10.76 -4.14 -11.12
N TYR A 122 10.42 -3.38 -10.07
CA TYR A 122 11.39 -2.54 -9.36
C TYR A 122 12.28 -3.38 -8.43
N PRO A 123 13.47 -2.86 -8.06
CA PRO A 123 14.39 -3.57 -7.15
C PRO A 123 13.91 -3.50 -5.70
N VAL A 124 12.67 -3.87 -5.46
CA VAL A 124 11.99 -3.88 -4.17
C VAL A 124 11.50 -5.28 -3.87
N GLN A 125 11.47 -5.67 -2.61
CA GLN A 125 10.91 -6.97 -2.25
C GLN A 125 9.39 -6.92 -2.28
N THR A 126 8.78 -7.91 -2.92
CA THR A 126 7.34 -8.08 -2.96
C THR A 126 6.97 -9.50 -2.57
N THR A 127 5.76 -9.69 -2.08
CA THR A 127 5.22 -11.01 -1.76
C THR A 127 3.71 -11.01 -1.95
N TRP A 128 3.17 -12.20 -2.23
CA TRP A 128 1.72 -12.38 -2.42
C TRP A 128 1.26 -13.81 -2.14
#